data_18c9daf06bca837f4bc92ca8f4c1d858
#
_entry.id   18c9daf06bca837f4bc92ca8f4c1d858
#
_cell.length_a   1.000
_cell.length_b   1.000
_cell.length_c   1.000
_cell.angle_alpha   90.00
_cell.angle_beta   90.00
_cell.angle_gamma   90.00
#
_symmetry.space_group_name_H-M   'P 1'
#
loop_
_entity.id
_entity.type
_entity.pdbx_description
1 polymer ?
#
loop_
_entity_poly.entity_id
_entity_poly.type
_entity_poly.pdbx_seq_one_letter_code
_entity_poly.pdbx_strand_id
1 'polypeptide(L)'
;MKKIQIASLVVLAMLTIAVCLLESGTLTWLQSGLLRVISPISHSGSAVKSNIGNLGKDLLSLDQLQAEHERALAENRKLRAENNGLRDLQQDNNHLRQVLGYRERSSFRLVPALVLGHDAGVWWSTIKINRGSADGIAPDMPVITDKGLVGKVSAVSGNLSEVLLVTDENCKVAAKVEGTKEQGISAGSRDPGGELRLTFLSKLADLQPGQKVYTAGVSGGIFPSGIALGTVKSFHARELDGEAILEPSADLGTLEEVFIVSGAK
;
A
#
# COMPACT_ATOMS: atom_id res chain seq x y z
N MET A 1 -23.69 -11.73 -83.66
CA MET A 1 -22.98 -10.44 -83.75
C MET A 1 -23.67 -9.38 -84.59
N LYS A 2 -24.37 -9.70 -85.62
CA LYS A 2 -25.06 -8.69 -86.53
C LYS A 2 -26.18 -7.90 -85.84
N LYS A 3 -26.93 -8.47 -84.85
CA LYS A 3 -28.09 -7.78 -84.22
C LYS A 3 -27.65 -6.64 -83.25
N ILE A 4 -26.49 -6.76 -82.57
CA ILE A 4 -25.98 -5.74 -81.65
C ILE A 4 -25.44 -4.53 -82.44
N GLN A 5 -24.81 -4.77 -83.57
CA GLN A 5 -24.32 -3.71 -84.47
C GLN A 5 -25.44 -2.88 -85.12
N ILE A 6 -26.54 -3.54 -85.45
CA ILE A 6 -27.74 -2.85 -86.04
C ILE A 6 -28.39 -1.99 -84.91
N ALA A 7 -28.53 -2.51 -83.71
CA ALA A 7 -29.07 -1.75 -82.57
C ALA A 7 -28.18 -0.50 -82.19
N SER A 8 -26.88 -0.62 -82.26
CA SER A 8 -25.94 0.48 -82.05
C SER A 8 -26.09 1.55 -83.14
N LEU A 9 -26.24 1.16 -84.36
CA LEU A 9 -26.43 2.07 -85.51
C LEU A 9 -27.75 2.83 -85.43
N VAL A 10 -28.80 2.19 -85.00
CA VAL A 10 -30.15 2.80 -84.83
C VAL A 10 -30.08 3.81 -83.63
N VAL A 11 -29.39 3.49 -82.51
CA VAL A 11 -29.22 4.42 -81.37
C VAL A 11 -28.42 5.63 -81.82
N LEU A 12 -27.37 5.45 -82.62
CA LEU A 12 -26.56 6.55 -83.13
C LEU A 12 -27.34 7.45 -84.06
N ALA A 13 -28.16 6.87 -84.94
CA ALA A 13 -29.05 7.61 -85.86
C ALA A 13 -30.15 8.37 -85.12
N MET A 14 -30.70 7.79 -84.02
CA MET A 14 -31.63 8.51 -83.17
C MET A 14 -31.00 9.70 -82.47
N LEU A 15 -29.77 9.54 -81.99
CA LEU A 15 -29.01 10.57 -81.29
C LEU A 15 -28.66 11.73 -82.25
N THR A 16 -28.29 11.45 -83.52
CA THR A 16 -28.05 12.49 -84.55
C THR A 16 -29.29 13.22 -84.96
N ILE A 17 -30.42 12.53 -85.07
CA ILE A 17 -31.72 13.16 -85.37
C ILE A 17 -32.19 14.04 -84.21
N ALA A 18 -31.97 13.60 -82.94
CA ALA A 18 -32.25 14.41 -81.75
C ALA A 18 -31.40 15.69 -81.70
N VAL A 19 -30.15 15.60 -82.10
CA VAL A 19 -29.25 16.78 -82.17
C VAL A 19 -29.64 17.73 -83.26
N CYS A 20 -30.04 17.24 -84.48
CA CYS A 20 -30.53 18.08 -85.58
C CYS A 20 -31.88 18.74 -85.27
N LEU A 21 -32.73 18.10 -84.51
CA LEU A 21 -34.00 18.72 -84.10
C LEU A 21 -33.78 19.80 -83.00
N LEU A 22 -32.68 19.79 -82.35
CA LEU A 22 -32.29 20.81 -81.36
C LEU A 22 -31.85 22.14 -82.02
N GLU A 23 -31.46 22.14 -83.29
CA GLU A 23 -31.05 23.38 -84.00
C GLU A 23 -32.20 24.19 -84.55
N SER A 24 -33.41 23.64 -84.60
CA SER A 24 -34.60 24.40 -85.05
C SER A 24 -35.30 25.06 -83.88
N GLY A 25 -34.97 26.25 -83.67
CA GLY A 25 -35.47 27.40 -82.85
C GLY A 25 -36.73 27.35 -81.99
N THR A 26 -37.21 26.18 -81.53
CA THR A 26 -38.53 26.05 -80.86
C THR A 26 -38.42 25.69 -79.37
N LEU A 27 -37.25 25.88 -78.71
CA LEU A 27 -36.98 25.42 -77.32
C LEU A 27 -36.72 26.54 -76.31
N THR A 28 -37.09 27.79 -76.62
CA THR A 28 -36.94 28.93 -75.69
C THR A 28 -37.79 28.80 -74.43
N TRP A 29 -38.87 28.06 -74.41
CA TRP A 29 -39.70 27.85 -73.23
C TRP A 29 -39.13 26.77 -72.32
N LEU A 30 -38.36 25.80 -72.80
CA LEU A 30 -37.72 24.80 -72.00
C LEU A 30 -36.46 25.32 -71.24
N GLN A 31 -35.77 26.25 -71.90
CA GLN A 31 -34.62 26.93 -71.22
C GLN A 31 -35.07 27.80 -70.08
N SER A 32 -36.22 28.50 -70.18
CA SER A 32 -36.75 29.30 -69.05
C SER A 32 -37.30 28.45 -67.89
N GLY A 33 -37.80 27.22 -68.22
CA GLY A 33 -38.21 26.27 -67.15
C GLY A 33 -37.04 25.63 -66.39
N LEU A 34 -35.98 25.26 -67.13
CA LEU A 34 -34.81 24.64 -66.52
C LEU A 34 -34.01 25.59 -65.63
N LEU A 35 -33.95 26.86 -66.06
CA LEU A 35 -33.27 27.91 -65.23
C LEU A 35 -34.05 28.28 -63.94
N ARG A 36 -35.39 28.09 -63.92
CA ARG A 36 -36.22 28.31 -62.74
C ARG A 36 -36.08 27.19 -61.71
N VAL A 37 -35.73 25.99 -62.14
CA VAL A 37 -35.51 24.85 -61.22
C VAL A 37 -34.08 24.87 -60.57
N ILE A 38 -33.12 25.47 -61.33
CA ILE A 38 -31.72 25.52 -60.87
C ILE A 38 -31.44 26.81 -60.11
N SER A 39 -32.26 27.86 -60.20
CA SER A 39 -32.05 29.13 -59.53
C SER A 39 -32.06 29.09 -57.98
N PRO A 40 -32.79 28.20 -57.29
CA PRO A 40 -32.69 28.13 -55.81
C PRO A 40 -31.36 27.53 -55.31
N ILE A 41 -30.58 26.83 -56.15
CA ILE A 41 -29.33 26.22 -55.71
C ILE A 41 -28.16 27.24 -55.64
N SER A 42 -28.23 28.32 -56.42
CA SER A 42 -27.16 29.35 -56.39
C SER A 42 -27.20 30.29 -55.20
N HIS A 43 -28.34 30.42 -54.49
CA HIS A 43 -28.43 31.22 -53.27
C HIS A 43 -28.11 30.44 -51.98
N SER A 44 -28.05 29.09 -52.04
CA SER A 44 -27.72 28.24 -50.92
C SER A 44 -26.22 27.97 -50.78
N GLY A 45 -25.40 28.33 -51.74
CA GLY A 45 -23.95 28.09 -51.75
C GLY A 45 -23.18 28.86 -50.69
N SER A 46 -23.70 30.02 -50.27
CA SER A 46 -23.06 30.81 -49.21
C SER A 46 -23.38 30.26 -47.82
N ALA A 47 -24.60 29.72 -47.61
CA ALA A 47 -24.96 29.14 -46.31
C ALA A 47 -24.31 27.77 -46.07
N VAL A 48 -24.10 26.96 -47.11
CA VAL A 48 -23.39 25.69 -47.03
C VAL A 48 -21.90 25.90 -46.78
N LYS A 49 -21.30 26.94 -47.38
CA LYS A 49 -19.89 27.25 -47.20
C LYS A 49 -19.60 27.80 -45.76
N SER A 50 -20.54 28.52 -45.15
CA SER A 50 -20.42 28.97 -43.76
C SER A 50 -20.59 27.82 -42.76
N ASN A 51 -21.48 26.87 -43.00
CA ASN A 51 -21.70 25.72 -42.15
C ASN A 51 -20.52 24.72 -42.18
N ILE A 52 -19.90 24.51 -43.37
CA ILE A 52 -18.71 23.65 -43.47
C ILE A 52 -17.50 24.30 -42.80
N GLY A 53 -17.38 25.63 -42.89
CA GLY A 53 -16.31 26.37 -42.16
C GLY A 53 -16.46 26.34 -40.63
N ASN A 54 -17.67 26.33 -40.14
CA ASN A 54 -17.96 26.22 -38.71
C ASN A 54 -17.77 24.80 -38.19
N LEU A 55 -18.21 23.78 -38.96
CA LEU A 55 -17.95 22.36 -38.63
C LEU A 55 -16.45 22.05 -38.56
N GLY A 56 -15.65 22.60 -39.44
CA GLY A 56 -14.18 22.45 -39.38
C GLY A 56 -13.56 23.13 -38.17
N LYS A 57 -14.08 24.27 -37.75
CA LYS A 57 -13.62 24.96 -36.49
C LYS A 57 -14.08 24.22 -35.25
N ASP A 58 -15.30 23.68 -35.26
CA ASP A 58 -15.82 22.89 -34.11
C ASP A 58 -15.07 21.56 -33.94
N LEU A 59 -14.66 20.88 -35.03
CA LEU A 59 -13.84 19.69 -34.98
C LEU A 59 -12.43 20.00 -34.45
N LEU A 60 -11.81 21.09 -34.92
CA LEU A 60 -10.50 21.54 -34.42
C LEU A 60 -10.57 21.94 -32.91
N SER A 61 -11.69 22.52 -32.48
CA SER A 61 -11.89 22.84 -31.06
C SER A 61 -12.12 21.62 -30.19
N LEU A 62 -12.77 20.57 -30.72
CA LEU A 62 -12.93 19.29 -30.04
C LEU A 62 -11.60 18.57 -29.84
N ASP A 63 -10.75 18.52 -30.88
CA ASP A 63 -9.42 17.91 -30.78
C ASP A 63 -8.52 18.68 -29.78
N GLN A 64 -8.61 20.01 -29.78
CA GLN A 64 -7.89 20.84 -28.81
C GLN A 64 -8.40 20.60 -27.38
N LEU A 65 -9.71 20.52 -27.19
CA LEU A 65 -10.33 20.26 -25.88
C LEU A 65 -9.99 18.84 -25.38
N GLN A 66 -9.94 17.85 -26.26
CA GLN A 66 -9.50 16.51 -25.91
C GLN A 66 -8.03 16.49 -25.50
N ALA A 67 -7.16 17.17 -26.25
CA ALA A 67 -5.74 17.27 -25.92
C ALA A 67 -5.51 18.00 -24.57
N GLU A 68 -6.26 19.05 -24.28
CA GLU A 68 -6.22 19.73 -22.98
C GLU A 68 -6.74 18.83 -21.86
N HIS A 69 -7.81 18.09 -22.09
CA HIS A 69 -8.34 17.15 -21.12
C HIS A 69 -7.34 16.03 -20.79
N GLU A 70 -6.70 15.45 -21.81
CA GLU A 70 -5.67 14.43 -21.62
C GLU A 70 -4.47 14.98 -20.86
N ARG A 71 -4.02 16.20 -21.16
CA ARG A 71 -2.95 16.89 -20.42
C ARG A 71 -3.33 17.13 -18.98
N ALA A 72 -4.54 17.62 -18.72
CA ALA A 72 -5.03 17.83 -17.37
C ALA A 72 -5.15 16.53 -16.56
N LEU A 73 -5.57 15.44 -17.21
CA LEU A 73 -5.60 14.12 -16.59
C LEU A 73 -4.17 13.59 -16.28
N ALA A 74 -3.23 13.77 -17.18
CA ALA A 74 -1.83 13.37 -16.98
C ALA A 74 -1.20 14.17 -15.84
N GLU A 75 -1.41 15.48 -15.80
CA GLU A 75 -0.96 16.36 -14.73
C GLU A 75 -1.60 16.00 -13.39
N ASN A 76 -2.90 15.73 -13.38
CA ASN A 76 -3.60 15.30 -12.17
C ASN A 76 -3.07 13.97 -11.62
N ARG A 77 -2.75 13.00 -12.50
CA ARG A 77 -2.11 11.75 -12.09
C ARG A 77 -0.71 11.99 -11.51
N LYS A 78 0.07 12.86 -12.15
CA LYS A 78 1.40 13.24 -11.66
C LYS A 78 1.32 13.90 -10.29
N LEU A 79 0.47 14.91 -10.13
CA LEU A 79 0.27 15.61 -8.87
C LEU A 79 -0.24 14.69 -7.75
N ARG A 80 -1.12 13.74 -8.08
CA ARG A 80 -1.56 12.72 -7.11
C ARG A 80 -0.42 11.82 -6.66
N ALA A 81 0.42 11.36 -7.59
CA ALA A 81 1.59 10.55 -7.26
C ALA A 81 2.58 11.31 -6.38
N GLU A 82 2.88 12.58 -6.71
CA GLU A 82 3.73 13.45 -5.89
C GLU A 82 3.12 13.70 -4.50
N ASN A 83 1.80 13.95 -4.42
CA ASN A 83 1.12 14.17 -3.14
C ASN A 83 1.14 12.93 -2.25
N ASN A 84 0.98 11.73 -2.83
CA ASN A 84 1.10 10.48 -2.09
C ASN A 84 2.53 10.30 -1.58
N GLY A 85 3.55 10.50 -2.42
CA GLY A 85 4.95 10.43 -2.00
C GLY A 85 5.31 11.43 -0.89
N LEU A 86 4.76 12.66 -0.95
CA LEU A 86 4.96 13.64 0.11
C LEU A 86 4.27 13.23 1.43
N ARG A 87 3.09 12.60 1.36
CA ARG A 87 2.41 12.06 2.54
C ARG A 87 3.19 10.94 3.20
N ASP A 88 3.73 10.03 2.39
CA ASP A 88 4.56 8.93 2.88
C ASP A 88 5.80 9.46 3.60
N LEU A 89 6.53 10.40 2.98
CA LEU A 89 7.67 11.07 3.60
C LEU A 89 7.32 11.82 4.89
N GLN A 90 6.12 12.40 4.95
CA GLN A 90 5.65 13.08 6.16
C GLN A 90 5.31 12.10 7.27
N GLN A 91 4.74 10.94 6.95
CA GLN A 91 4.51 9.85 7.89
C GLN A 91 5.83 9.31 8.43
N ASP A 92 6.81 9.04 7.57
CA ASP A 92 8.15 8.60 7.95
C ASP A 92 8.83 9.62 8.87
N ASN A 93 8.74 10.92 8.56
CA ASN A 93 9.33 11.97 9.39
C ASN A 93 8.68 12.02 10.78
N ASN A 94 7.35 11.90 10.86
CA ASN A 94 6.63 11.87 12.13
C ASN A 94 6.99 10.61 12.93
N HIS A 95 7.09 9.46 12.26
CA HIS A 95 7.50 8.21 12.87
C HIS A 95 8.93 8.31 13.42
N LEU A 96 9.89 8.79 12.63
CA LEU A 96 11.28 9.03 13.08
C LEU A 96 11.36 9.97 14.28
N ARG A 97 10.52 11.02 14.32
CA ARG A 97 10.45 11.91 15.50
C ARG A 97 9.91 11.20 16.75
N GLN A 98 8.94 10.29 16.59
CA GLN A 98 8.45 9.48 17.71
C GLN A 98 9.52 8.53 18.23
N VAL A 99 10.22 7.85 17.33
CA VAL A 99 11.36 6.96 17.65
C VAL A 99 12.46 7.70 18.41
N LEU A 100 12.84 8.87 17.91
CA LEU A 100 13.83 9.73 18.60
C LEU A 100 13.34 10.17 19.98
N GLY A 101 12.08 10.59 20.09
CA GLY A 101 11.50 11.00 21.36
C GLY A 101 11.37 9.85 22.37
N TYR A 102 11.16 8.62 21.93
CA TYR A 102 11.17 7.44 22.79
C TYR A 102 12.58 7.15 23.31
N ARG A 103 13.59 7.17 22.42
CA ARG A 103 15.00 6.98 22.78
C ARG A 103 15.47 8.00 23.81
N GLU A 104 15.11 9.27 23.68
CA GLU A 104 15.53 10.34 24.59
C GLU A 104 14.90 10.21 25.99
N ARG A 105 13.64 9.78 26.06
CA ARG A 105 12.87 9.62 27.30
C ARG A 105 13.11 8.31 28.02
N SER A 106 13.69 7.31 27.34
CA SER A 106 13.98 6.01 27.95
C SER A 106 15.07 6.13 29.02
N SER A 107 14.93 5.39 30.12
CA SER A 107 15.96 5.21 31.16
C SER A 107 17.09 4.29 30.69
N PHE A 108 16.94 3.66 29.54
CA PHE A 108 17.93 2.75 28.98
C PHE A 108 18.71 3.43 27.86
N ARG A 109 19.96 3.00 27.68
CA ARG A 109 20.73 3.33 26.49
C ARG A 109 20.28 2.42 25.34
N LEU A 110 19.64 3.01 24.34
CA LEU A 110 18.99 2.30 23.25
C LEU A 110 19.75 2.46 21.94
N VAL A 111 19.98 1.35 21.24
CA VAL A 111 20.49 1.30 19.85
C VAL A 111 19.33 0.96 18.93
N PRO A 112 18.89 1.87 18.05
CA PRO A 112 17.81 1.59 17.10
C PRO A 112 18.26 0.63 16.01
N ALA A 113 17.39 -0.30 15.61
CA ALA A 113 17.62 -1.24 14.54
C ALA A 113 16.34 -1.47 13.71
N LEU A 114 16.51 -1.74 12.43
CA LEU A 114 15.44 -2.12 11.52
C LEU A 114 15.36 -3.65 11.46
N VAL A 115 14.14 -4.16 11.46
CA VAL A 115 13.86 -5.58 11.20
C VAL A 115 13.99 -5.84 9.71
N LEU A 116 14.86 -6.76 9.35
CA LEU A 116 15.12 -7.14 7.94
C LEU A 116 14.16 -8.24 7.45
N GLY A 117 13.60 -9.00 8.38
CA GLY A 117 12.65 -10.07 8.09
C GLY A 117 12.55 -11.08 9.22
N HIS A 118 11.53 -11.92 9.11
CA HIS A 118 11.31 -13.08 9.95
C HIS A 118 11.93 -14.31 9.31
N ASP A 119 12.40 -15.26 10.11
CA ASP A 119 12.85 -16.52 9.58
C ASP A 119 11.65 -17.35 9.12
N ALA A 120 11.64 -17.75 7.85
CA ALA A 120 10.52 -18.48 7.25
C ALA A 120 10.25 -19.86 7.88
N GLY A 121 11.28 -20.47 8.50
CA GLY A 121 11.16 -21.79 9.16
C GLY A 121 10.63 -21.69 10.60
N VAL A 122 10.79 -20.54 11.23
CA VAL A 122 10.47 -20.29 12.66
C VAL A 122 9.89 -18.90 12.85
N TRP A 123 8.90 -18.56 12.04
CA TRP A 123 8.29 -17.22 11.93
C TRP A 123 7.99 -16.54 13.28
N TRP A 124 7.59 -17.34 14.26
CA TRP A 124 7.18 -16.84 15.58
C TRP A 124 8.32 -16.81 16.60
N SER A 125 9.50 -17.25 16.21
CA SER A 125 10.61 -17.46 17.15
C SER A 125 11.77 -16.51 16.94
N THR A 126 12.06 -16.09 15.70
CA THR A 126 13.26 -15.28 15.41
C THR A 126 13.03 -14.22 14.34
N ILE A 127 13.70 -13.08 14.53
CA ILE A 127 13.80 -12.00 13.54
C ILE A 127 15.27 -11.65 13.30
N LYS A 128 15.57 -11.08 12.12
CA LYS A 128 16.90 -10.54 11.78
C LYS A 128 16.84 -9.02 11.78
N ILE A 129 17.88 -8.39 12.36
CA ILE A 129 18.00 -6.94 12.49
C ILE A 129 19.29 -6.43 11.86
N ASN A 130 19.30 -5.19 11.38
CA ASN A 130 20.41 -4.54 10.67
C ASN A 130 21.48 -3.94 11.62
N ARG A 131 21.71 -4.52 12.76
CA ARG A 131 22.75 -4.14 13.71
C ARG A 131 23.52 -5.36 14.18
N GLY A 132 24.82 -5.21 14.39
CA GLY A 132 25.70 -6.31 14.77
C GLY A 132 26.82 -5.89 15.70
N SER A 133 27.87 -6.70 15.74
CA SER A 133 29.02 -6.44 16.61
C SER A 133 29.75 -5.12 16.30
N ALA A 134 29.71 -4.66 15.04
CA ALA A 134 30.23 -3.35 14.65
C ALA A 134 29.50 -2.18 15.31
N ASP A 135 28.23 -2.37 15.70
CA ASP A 135 27.40 -1.39 16.38
C ASP A 135 27.44 -1.55 17.92
N GLY A 136 28.28 -2.44 18.43
CA GLY A 136 28.39 -2.75 19.86
C GLY A 136 27.31 -3.71 20.39
N ILE A 137 26.66 -4.46 19.49
CA ILE A 137 25.67 -5.45 19.91
C ILE A 137 26.36 -6.73 20.35
N ALA A 138 25.85 -7.32 21.41
CA ALA A 138 26.32 -8.58 21.98
C ALA A 138 25.15 -9.55 22.21
N PRO A 139 25.39 -10.87 22.25
CA PRO A 139 24.40 -11.84 22.67
C PRO A 139 23.77 -11.49 24.01
N ASP A 140 22.53 -11.93 24.20
CA ASP A 140 21.69 -11.71 25.38
C ASP A 140 21.28 -10.26 25.65
N MET A 141 21.60 -9.29 24.78
CA MET A 141 21.03 -7.94 24.89
C MET A 141 19.52 -7.96 24.69
N PRO A 142 18.73 -7.31 25.59
CA PRO A 142 17.28 -7.21 25.41
C PRO A 142 16.91 -6.38 24.19
N VAL A 143 15.83 -6.77 23.51
CA VAL A 143 15.25 -6.05 22.38
C VAL A 143 13.83 -5.67 22.74
N ILE A 144 13.49 -4.38 22.57
CA ILE A 144 12.23 -3.77 22.98
C ILE A 144 11.65 -2.91 21.85
N THR A 145 10.37 -2.60 21.96
CA THR A 145 9.69 -1.51 21.26
C THR A 145 9.18 -0.48 22.25
N ASP A 146 8.52 0.55 21.79
CA ASP A 146 7.77 1.51 22.61
C ASP A 146 6.59 0.85 23.37
N LYS A 147 6.09 -0.28 22.87
CA LYS A 147 4.99 -1.05 23.46
C LYS A 147 5.43 -2.10 24.47
N GLY A 148 6.65 -2.62 24.37
CA GLY A 148 7.13 -3.63 25.29
C GLY A 148 8.29 -4.48 24.81
N LEU A 149 8.51 -5.58 25.51
CA LEU A 149 9.60 -6.53 25.24
C LEU A 149 9.31 -7.33 23.96
N VAL A 150 10.30 -7.39 23.09
CA VAL A 150 10.29 -8.19 21.85
C VAL A 150 11.03 -9.51 22.06
N GLY A 151 12.20 -9.48 22.74
CA GLY A 151 13.01 -10.66 22.90
C GLY A 151 14.42 -10.33 23.37
N LYS A 152 15.38 -11.18 22.97
CA LYS A 152 16.80 -10.98 23.22
C LYS A 152 17.63 -11.34 21.98
N VAL A 153 18.80 -10.74 21.86
CA VAL A 153 19.77 -11.12 20.84
C VAL A 153 20.25 -12.54 21.09
N SER A 154 20.11 -13.42 20.10
CA SER A 154 20.55 -14.83 20.18
C SER A 154 21.88 -15.07 19.48
N ALA A 155 22.10 -14.43 18.32
CA ALA A 155 23.34 -14.53 17.58
C ALA A 155 23.74 -13.17 16.99
N VAL A 156 25.03 -12.93 16.84
CA VAL A 156 25.57 -11.66 16.34
C VAL A 156 26.62 -11.93 15.27
N SER A 157 26.48 -11.22 14.15
CA SER A 157 27.48 -11.12 13.09
C SER A 157 28.00 -9.68 12.99
N GLY A 158 28.87 -9.36 12.02
CA GLY A 158 29.44 -8.02 11.89
C GLY A 158 28.41 -6.89 11.85
N ASN A 159 27.44 -6.94 10.92
CA ASN A 159 26.43 -5.90 10.69
C ASN A 159 24.99 -6.41 10.86
N LEU A 160 24.80 -7.62 11.36
CA LEU A 160 23.50 -8.28 11.46
C LEU A 160 23.43 -9.06 12.76
N SER A 161 22.25 -9.08 13.38
CA SER A 161 22.00 -9.93 14.54
C SER A 161 20.68 -10.66 14.40
N GLU A 162 20.59 -11.77 15.10
CA GLU A 162 19.39 -12.57 15.23
C GLU A 162 18.78 -12.36 16.62
N VAL A 163 17.48 -12.16 16.68
CA VAL A 163 16.74 -11.91 17.92
C VAL A 163 15.77 -13.06 18.14
N LEU A 164 15.88 -13.71 19.30
CA LEU A 164 14.95 -14.70 19.78
C LEU A 164 13.76 -13.98 20.42
N LEU A 165 12.56 -14.19 19.87
CA LEU A 165 11.34 -13.54 20.32
C LEU A 165 10.83 -14.12 21.66
N VAL A 166 10.08 -13.32 22.41
CA VAL A 166 9.44 -13.78 23.69
C VAL A 166 8.42 -14.89 23.49
N THR A 167 7.95 -15.08 22.25
CA THR A 167 7.05 -16.17 21.85
C THR A 167 7.74 -17.51 21.65
N ASP A 168 9.07 -17.55 21.70
CA ASP A 168 9.83 -18.80 21.70
C ASP A 168 9.87 -19.41 23.12
N GLU A 169 9.74 -20.74 23.22
CA GLU A 169 9.77 -21.47 24.49
C GLU A 169 11.12 -21.36 25.22
N ASN A 170 12.20 -21.06 24.48
CA ASN A 170 13.54 -20.88 25.03
C ASN A 170 13.80 -19.45 25.51
N CYS A 171 12.96 -18.48 25.16
CA CYS A 171 13.04 -17.11 25.64
C CYS A 171 12.35 -16.98 26.99
N LYS A 172 13.04 -17.33 28.07
CA LYS A 172 12.52 -17.30 29.44
C LYS A 172 12.75 -15.93 30.07
N VAL A 173 11.67 -15.31 30.54
CA VAL A 173 11.65 -13.96 31.12
C VAL A 173 11.09 -14.00 32.51
N ALA A 174 11.87 -13.56 33.52
CA ALA A 174 11.32 -13.35 34.85
C ALA A 174 10.33 -12.18 34.83
N ALA A 175 9.09 -12.42 35.24
CA ALA A 175 8.00 -11.48 35.13
C ALA A 175 7.26 -11.30 36.47
N LYS A 176 6.65 -10.12 36.66
CA LYS A 176 5.81 -9.76 37.79
C LYS A 176 4.49 -9.18 37.31
N VAL A 177 3.42 -9.48 38.03
CA VAL A 177 2.07 -8.96 37.72
C VAL A 177 1.85 -7.66 38.50
N GLU A 178 1.36 -6.64 37.79
CA GLU A 178 1.09 -5.33 38.36
C GLU A 178 0.04 -5.39 39.49
N GLY A 179 0.25 -4.66 40.56
CA GLY A 179 -0.68 -4.59 41.70
C GLY A 179 -0.70 -5.81 42.60
N THR A 180 0.14 -6.82 42.31
CA THR A 180 0.25 -8.05 43.11
C THR A 180 1.70 -8.32 43.57
N LYS A 181 1.89 -9.35 44.39
CA LYS A 181 3.21 -9.87 44.71
C LYS A 181 3.61 -11.08 43.86
N GLU A 182 2.76 -11.43 42.92
CA GLU A 182 2.96 -12.61 42.06
C GLU A 182 4.12 -12.37 41.08
N GLN A 183 5.02 -13.33 41.05
CA GLN A 183 6.15 -13.38 40.13
C GLN A 183 6.27 -14.80 39.60
N GLY A 184 6.73 -14.90 38.35
CA GLY A 184 6.88 -16.18 37.68
C GLY A 184 7.87 -16.09 36.52
N ILE A 185 7.92 -17.13 35.73
CA ILE A 185 8.71 -17.20 34.49
C ILE A 185 7.75 -17.23 33.29
N SER A 186 7.89 -16.25 32.42
CA SER A 186 7.18 -16.23 31.15
C SER A 186 8.03 -16.87 30.07
N ALA A 187 7.43 -17.67 29.23
CA ALA A 187 8.00 -18.23 28.00
C ALA A 187 6.92 -18.29 26.92
N GLY A 188 7.33 -18.40 25.68
CA GLY A 188 6.41 -18.60 24.58
C GLY A 188 5.66 -19.93 24.67
N SER A 189 4.48 -19.97 24.08
CA SER A 189 3.70 -21.18 23.88
C SER A 189 3.94 -21.70 22.45
N ARG A 190 3.94 -23.02 22.26
CA ARG A 190 3.96 -23.63 20.93
C ARG A 190 2.64 -23.45 20.17
N ASP A 191 1.65 -22.85 20.81
CA ASP A 191 0.34 -22.63 20.19
C ASP A 191 0.43 -21.54 19.11
N PRO A 192 -0.29 -21.68 17.98
CA PRO A 192 -0.22 -20.78 16.85
C PRO A 192 -0.65 -19.32 17.13
N GLY A 193 -1.14 -19.03 18.33
CA GLY A 193 -1.65 -17.72 18.73
C GLY A 193 -0.59 -16.71 19.17
N GLY A 194 0.69 -17.11 19.29
CA GLY A 194 1.76 -16.21 19.77
C GLY A 194 1.59 -15.79 21.24
N GLU A 195 0.83 -16.53 22.04
CA GLU A 195 0.57 -16.28 23.44
C GLU A 195 1.82 -16.60 24.30
N LEU A 196 1.96 -15.92 25.43
CA LEU A 196 2.98 -16.21 26.42
C LEU A 196 2.34 -16.97 27.58
N ARG A 197 3.13 -17.87 28.18
CA ARG A 197 2.74 -18.66 29.32
C ARG A 197 3.56 -18.24 30.51
N LEU A 198 2.92 -17.67 31.54
CA LEU A 198 3.54 -17.30 32.82
C LEU A 198 3.28 -18.40 33.85
N THR A 199 4.33 -19.07 34.28
CA THR A 199 4.32 -20.25 35.20
C THR A 199 4.96 -19.93 36.52
N PHE A 200 4.87 -20.86 37.48
CA PHE A 200 5.38 -20.75 38.86
C PHE A 200 4.68 -19.66 39.68
N LEU A 201 3.45 -19.34 39.38
CA LEU A 201 2.61 -18.48 40.18
C LEU A 201 2.04 -19.25 41.40
N SER A 202 1.61 -18.52 42.42
CA SER A 202 0.83 -19.12 43.50
C SER A 202 -0.46 -19.67 42.96
N LYS A 203 -0.86 -20.89 43.29
CA LYS A 203 -2.16 -21.42 42.92
C LYS A 203 -3.34 -20.70 43.61
N LEU A 204 -3.08 -19.92 44.65
CA LEU A 204 -4.02 -19.03 45.33
C LEU A 204 -3.99 -17.60 44.78
N ALA A 205 -3.25 -17.36 43.69
CA ALA A 205 -3.20 -16.05 43.09
C ALA A 205 -4.58 -15.68 42.52
N ASP A 206 -5.03 -14.47 42.82
CA ASP A 206 -6.24 -13.90 42.24
C ASP A 206 -5.84 -12.94 41.09
N LEU A 207 -5.62 -13.52 39.92
CA LEU A 207 -5.25 -12.75 38.75
C LEU A 207 -6.47 -12.51 37.86
N GLN A 208 -6.71 -11.25 37.53
CA GLN A 208 -7.83 -10.84 36.71
C GLN A 208 -7.38 -10.59 35.25
N PRO A 209 -8.20 -10.95 34.26
CA PRO A 209 -7.96 -10.54 32.87
C PRO A 209 -7.79 -9.03 32.77
N GLY A 210 -6.83 -8.59 31.97
CA GLY A 210 -6.50 -7.17 31.78
C GLY A 210 -5.38 -6.65 32.68
N GLN A 211 -4.91 -7.40 33.68
CA GLN A 211 -3.77 -7.01 34.50
C GLN A 211 -2.48 -7.02 33.66
N LYS A 212 -1.66 -5.97 33.82
CA LYS A 212 -0.40 -5.82 33.11
C LYS A 212 0.71 -6.63 33.77
N VAL A 213 1.58 -7.16 32.94
CA VAL A 213 2.73 -7.95 33.36
C VAL A 213 4.00 -7.26 32.84
N TYR A 214 4.97 -7.12 33.72
CA TYR A 214 6.27 -6.48 33.46
C TYR A 214 7.42 -7.42 33.76
N THR A 215 8.56 -7.18 33.15
CA THR A 215 9.79 -7.86 33.53
C THR A 215 10.12 -7.59 35.02
N ALA A 216 10.46 -8.62 35.74
CA ALA A 216 10.77 -8.49 37.20
C ALA A 216 12.16 -7.91 37.43
N GLY A 217 13.13 -8.17 36.54
CA GLY A 217 14.53 -7.79 36.73
C GLY A 217 15.20 -8.60 37.83
N VAL A 218 15.88 -9.68 37.46
CA VAL A 218 16.65 -10.51 38.40
C VAL A 218 18.09 -10.03 38.41
N SER A 219 18.74 -10.01 39.59
CA SER A 219 20.15 -9.65 39.70
C SER A 219 20.99 -10.59 38.82
N GLY A 220 21.80 -10.03 37.94
CA GLY A 220 22.56 -10.79 36.93
C GLY A 220 21.71 -11.35 35.77
N GLY A 221 20.42 -11.03 35.73
CA GLY A 221 19.54 -11.45 34.62
C GLY A 221 19.70 -10.58 33.37
N ILE A 222 19.26 -11.13 32.25
CA ILE A 222 19.34 -10.49 30.94
C ILE A 222 18.41 -9.28 30.85
N PHE A 223 17.19 -9.40 31.38
CA PHE A 223 16.12 -8.41 31.18
C PHE A 223 16.06 -7.43 32.36
N PRO A 224 16.18 -6.10 32.08
CA PRO A 224 15.94 -5.08 33.10
C PRO A 224 14.50 -5.12 33.63
N SER A 225 14.29 -4.64 34.86
CA SER A 225 12.95 -4.54 35.43
C SER A 225 12.11 -3.44 34.79
N GLY A 226 10.79 -3.67 34.70
CA GLY A 226 9.84 -2.63 34.36
C GLY A 226 9.52 -2.50 32.86
N ILE A 227 10.00 -3.40 32.02
CA ILE A 227 9.61 -3.45 30.62
C ILE A 227 8.27 -4.18 30.52
N ALA A 228 7.29 -3.59 29.81
CA ALA A 228 5.99 -4.24 29.58
C ALA A 228 6.19 -5.54 28.81
N LEU A 229 5.60 -6.63 29.30
CA LEU A 229 5.72 -7.95 28.69
C LEU A 229 4.40 -8.36 28.02
N GLY A 230 3.29 -8.19 28.72
CA GLY A 230 2.00 -8.59 28.23
C GLY A 230 0.86 -8.24 29.19
N THR A 231 -0.33 -8.72 28.85
CA THR A 231 -1.55 -8.56 29.64
C THR A 231 -2.15 -9.93 29.93
N VAL A 232 -2.58 -10.15 31.17
CA VAL A 232 -3.23 -11.41 31.56
C VAL A 232 -4.51 -11.61 30.78
N LYS A 233 -4.63 -12.74 30.07
CA LYS A 233 -5.81 -13.16 29.34
C LYS A 233 -6.65 -14.14 30.16
N SER A 234 -6.00 -15.09 30.81
CA SER A 234 -6.64 -16.07 31.69
C SER A 234 -5.66 -16.59 32.75
N PHE A 235 -6.18 -17.06 33.87
CA PHE A 235 -5.41 -17.72 34.93
C PHE A 235 -6.01 -19.09 35.22
N HIS A 236 -5.16 -20.07 35.43
CA HIS A 236 -5.55 -21.45 35.75
C HIS A 236 -4.69 -21.96 36.92
N ALA A 237 -5.33 -22.38 37.98
CA ALA A 237 -4.65 -23.09 39.06
C ALA A 237 -4.40 -24.56 38.63
N ARG A 238 -3.13 -24.98 38.71
CA ARG A 238 -2.68 -26.35 38.49
C ARG A 238 -2.50 -27.10 39.81
N GLU A 239 -2.10 -28.35 39.77
CA GLU A 239 -1.89 -29.15 40.98
C GLU A 239 -0.79 -28.58 41.90
N LEU A 240 0.31 -28.12 41.32
CA LEU A 240 1.51 -27.64 42.04
C LEU A 240 1.63 -26.13 42.09
N ASP A 241 1.24 -25.44 41.00
CA ASP A 241 1.41 -23.99 40.81
C ASP A 241 0.21 -23.37 40.11
N GLY A 242 0.27 -22.04 39.88
CA GLY A 242 -0.64 -21.31 39.00
C GLY A 242 0.03 -21.00 37.66
N GLU A 243 -0.78 -20.97 36.60
CA GLU A 243 -0.37 -20.60 35.26
C GLU A 243 -1.28 -19.50 34.70
N ALA A 244 -0.70 -18.47 34.13
CA ALA A 244 -1.44 -17.45 33.40
C ALA A 244 -1.05 -17.45 31.92
N ILE A 245 -2.05 -17.27 31.07
CA ILE A 245 -1.84 -17.00 29.65
C ILE A 245 -1.81 -15.50 29.46
N LEU A 246 -0.81 -15.01 28.76
CA LEU A 246 -0.64 -13.58 28.49
C LEU A 246 -0.73 -13.29 26.99
N GLU A 247 -1.31 -12.16 26.68
CA GLU A 247 -1.21 -11.53 25.36
C GLU A 247 0.02 -10.60 25.35
N PRO A 248 0.98 -10.74 24.42
CA PRO A 248 2.15 -9.88 24.35
C PRO A 248 1.79 -8.41 24.22
N SER A 249 2.54 -7.51 24.89
CA SER A 249 2.34 -6.06 24.74
C SER A 249 2.83 -5.53 23.39
N ALA A 250 3.89 -6.13 22.85
CA ALA A 250 4.43 -5.79 21.54
C ALA A 250 3.72 -6.61 20.43
N ASP A 251 3.38 -5.98 19.34
CA ASP A 251 2.90 -6.68 18.13
C ASP A 251 4.10 -7.30 17.42
N LEU A 252 4.31 -8.59 17.63
CA LEU A 252 5.45 -9.32 17.12
C LEU A 252 5.32 -9.72 15.64
N GLY A 253 4.12 -9.58 15.05
CA GLY A 253 3.85 -9.91 13.65
C GLY A 253 4.19 -8.80 12.67
N THR A 254 4.20 -7.55 13.12
CA THR A 254 4.37 -6.35 12.27
C THR A 254 5.55 -5.49 12.70
N LEU A 255 6.62 -6.12 13.21
CA LEU A 255 7.83 -5.42 13.66
C LEU A 255 8.59 -4.83 12.47
N GLU A 256 8.74 -3.50 12.46
CA GLU A 256 9.58 -2.77 11.50
C GLU A 256 10.83 -2.22 12.18
N GLU A 257 10.69 -1.62 13.38
CA GLU A 257 11.75 -1.03 14.17
C GLU A 257 11.78 -1.59 15.58
N VAL A 258 12.98 -1.80 16.08
CA VAL A 258 13.23 -2.27 17.44
C VAL A 258 14.40 -1.51 18.07
N PHE A 259 14.50 -1.57 19.38
CA PHE A 259 15.59 -0.97 20.15
C PHE A 259 16.32 -2.04 20.94
N ILE A 260 17.64 -2.10 20.78
CA ILE A 260 18.50 -2.98 21.59
C ILE A 260 18.92 -2.21 22.82
N VAL A 261 18.72 -2.80 24.00
CA VAL A 261 19.13 -2.23 25.29
C VAL A 261 20.61 -2.55 25.54
N SER A 262 21.48 -1.55 25.39
CA SER A 262 22.92 -1.70 25.60
C SER A 262 23.40 -1.35 27.03
N GLY A 263 22.49 -0.95 27.92
CA GLY A 263 22.75 -0.62 29.29
C GLY A 263 21.76 0.35 29.90
N ALA A 264 21.88 0.63 31.18
CA ALA A 264 21.19 1.75 31.81
C ALA A 264 21.88 3.08 31.45
N LYS A 265 21.09 4.17 31.41
CA LYS A 265 21.64 5.53 31.28
C LYS A 265 22.32 5.99 32.53
#